data_ffbd6f1e19db09f17f9ef3c255c6956c
#
_entry.id   ffbd6f1e19db09f17f9ef3c255c6956c
#
_cell.length_a   1.000
_cell.length_b   1.000
_cell.length_c   1.000
_cell.angle_alpha   90.00
_cell.angle_beta   90.00
_cell.angle_gamma   90.00
#
_symmetry.space_group_name_H-M   'P 1'
#
loop_
_entity.id
_entity.type
_entity.pdbx_description
1 polymer ?
#
loop_
_entity_poly.entity_id
_entity_poly.type
_entity_poly.pdbx_seq_one_letter_code
_entity_poly.pdbx_strand_id
1 'polypeptide(L)'
;MKNRPLTFCFIAALSALPCPPHAFAQTPPSAPAVPVAPTPVAPPAAPALVYRDGVIKVGTELKQTRGRVTDVDKGDNGCYLTIRNEKNNEFIEVGVYPICTQKPPLKGRQVELTYSMETIQAGDCYGDPKCKKTETVPVVTAVKILD
;
A
#
# COMPACT_ATOMS: atom_id res chain seq x y z
N MET A 1 -23.86 -38.17 -5.75
CA MET A 1 -24.89 -38.78 -4.88
C MET A 1 -25.29 -37.80 -3.81
N LYS A 2 -26.59 -37.50 -3.76
CA LYS A 2 -27.37 -36.75 -2.73
C LYS A 2 -27.12 -35.25 -2.55
N ASN A 3 -27.82 -34.49 -3.41
CA ASN A 3 -28.26 -33.12 -3.18
C ASN A 3 -29.23 -33.07 -2.00
N ARG A 4 -29.07 -32.10 -1.09
CA ARG A 4 -30.11 -31.70 -0.13
C ARG A 4 -30.37 -30.20 -0.31
N PRO A 5 -31.59 -29.79 -0.64
CA PRO A 5 -31.99 -28.38 -0.61
C PRO A 5 -32.38 -28.01 0.84
N LEU A 6 -31.80 -26.92 1.36
CA LEU A 6 -32.24 -26.26 2.59
C LEU A 6 -33.21 -25.14 2.22
N THR A 7 -34.47 -25.42 2.49
CA THR A 7 -35.58 -24.45 2.45
C THR A 7 -35.46 -23.51 3.66
N PHE A 8 -35.27 -22.20 3.42
CA PHE A 8 -35.39 -21.17 4.45
C PHE A 8 -36.77 -20.52 4.34
N CYS A 9 -37.56 -20.71 5.41
CA CYS A 9 -38.84 -20.02 5.64
C CYS A 9 -38.59 -18.53 5.93
N PHE A 10 -39.24 -17.67 5.14
CA PHE A 10 -39.43 -16.26 5.41
C PHE A 10 -40.58 -16.08 6.42
N ILE A 11 -40.28 -15.47 7.56
CA ILE A 11 -41.30 -14.94 8.48
C ILE A 11 -41.26 -13.43 8.35
N ALA A 12 -42.29 -12.86 7.72
CA ALA A 12 -42.55 -11.45 7.67
C ALA A 12 -43.31 -11.06 8.97
N ALA A 13 -42.73 -10.15 9.76
CA ALA A 13 -43.41 -9.47 10.84
C ALA A 13 -43.44 -7.96 10.52
N LEU A 14 -44.61 -7.49 10.07
CA LEU A 14 -44.97 -6.08 10.04
C LEU A 14 -45.18 -5.58 11.48
N SER A 15 -44.46 -4.57 11.91
CA SER A 15 -44.74 -3.75 13.06
C SER A 15 -44.68 -2.29 12.66
N ALA A 16 -45.82 -1.69 12.42
CA ALA A 16 -45.99 -0.27 12.24
C ALA A 16 -45.98 0.44 13.60
N LEU A 17 -45.04 1.37 13.80
CA LEU A 17 -45.04 2.30 14.92
C LEU A 17 -45.16 3.74 14.39
N PRO A 18 -46.05 4.56 14.99
CA PRO A 18 -46.25 5.95 14.57
C PRO A 18 -45.11 6.83 15.10
N CYS A 19 -44.52 7.67 14.21
CA CYS A 19 -43.61 8.74 14.57
C CYS A 19 -44.34 9.93 15.19
N PRO A 20 -43.88 10.47 16.34
CA PRO A 20 -44.29 11.82 16.77
C PRO A 20 -43.38 12.89 16.13
N PRO A 21 -43.91 14.05 15.75
CA PRO A 21 -43.15 15.17 15.25
C PRO A 21 -42.61 15.97 16.44
N HIS A 22 -41.31 15.90 16.71
CA HIS A 22 -40.67 16.89 17.56
C HIS A 22 -39.61 17.63 16.76
N ALA A 23 -40.02 18.76 16.22
CA ALA A 23 -39.12 19.79 15.77
C ALA A 23 -38.44 20.47 16.98
N PHE A 24 -37.21 20.16 17.24
CA PHE A 24 -36.31 21.00 18.01
C PHE A 24 -35.17 21.41 17.11
N ALA A 25 -35.25 22.65 16.62
CA ALA A 25 -34.11 23.35 16.05
C ALA A 25 -33.11 23.62 17.16
N GLN A 26 -32.11 22.74 17.30
CA GLN A 26 -30.91 23.01 18.12
C GLN A 26 -29.87 23.57 17.17
N THR A 27 -29.57 24.85 17.32
CA THR A 27 -28.41 25.52 16.77
C THR A 27 -27.16 24.80 17.31
N PRO A 28 -26.27 24.24 16.48
CA PRO A 28 -25.05 23.61 16.99
C PRO A 28 -24.17 24.69 17.61
N PRO A 29 -23.62 24.48 18.84
CA PRO A 29 -22.64 25.38 19.41
C PRO A 29 -21.41 25.38 18.53
N SER A 30 -20.96 26.59 18.18
CA SER A 30 -19.67 26.81 17.48
C SER A 30 -18.55 26.13 18.25
N ALA A 31 -17.98 25.07 17.68
CA ALA A 31 -16.82 24.41 18.21
C ALA A 31 -15.64 25.40 18.24
N PRO A 32 -14.87 25.48 19.34
CA PRO A 32 -13.69 26.29 19.39
C PRO A 32 -12.69 25.82 18.32
N ALA A 33 -12.13 26.78 17.57
CA ALA A 33 -11.11 26.51 16.57
C ALA A 33 -9.91 25.83 17.23
N VAL A 34 -9.68 24.57 16.92
CA VAL A 34 -8.49 23.84 17.33
C VAL A 34 -7.31 24.46 16.58
N PRO A 35 -6.25 24.91 17.27
CA PRO A 35 -5.06 25.41 16.60
C PRO A 35 -4.47 24.29 15.76
N VAL A 36 -4.42 24.51 14.43
CA VAL A 36 -3.77 23.59 13.49
C VAL A 36 -2.29 23.62 13.81
N ALA A 37 -1.78 22.52 14.39
CA ALA A 37 -0.36 22.34 14.59
C ALA A 37 0.34 22.37 13.22
N PRO A 38 1.49 23.06 13.07
CA PRO A 38 2.22 23.09 11.82
C PRO A 38 2.61 21.65 11.45
N THR A 39 2.18 21.21 10.26
CA THR A 39 2.55 19.91 9.70
C THR A 39 4.07 19.86 9.61
N PRO A 40 4.75 18.85 10.19
CA PRO A 40 6.20 18.73 10.04
C PRO A 40 6.52 18.57 8.54
N VAL A 41 7.20 19.57 7.99
CA VAL A 41 7.75 19.52 6.64
C VAL A 41 8.82 18.42 6.67
N ALA A 42 8.57 17.33 5.96
CA ALA A 42 9.57 16.26 5.79
C ALA A 42 10.85 16.90 5.21
N PRO A 43 12.04 16.58 5.75
CA PRO A 43 13.28 17.09 5.19
C PRO A 43 13.39 16.63 3.74
N PRO A 44 13.91 17.50 2.83
CA PRO A 44 14.10 17.13 1.43
C PRO A 44 14.98 15.87 1.38
N ALA A 45 14.48 14.84 0.68
CA ALA A 45 15.23 13.61 0.49
C ALA A 45 16.59 13.96 -0.12
N ALA A 46 17.68 13.53 0.53
CA ALA A 46 19.02 13.73 0.01
C ALA A 46 19.09 13.10 -1.40
N PRO A 47 19.75 13.77 -2.37
CA PRO A 47 19.84 13.26 -3.73
C PRO A 47 20.49 11.88 -3.71
N ALA A 48 19.75 10.86 -4.17
CA ALA A 48 20.27 9.50 -4.31
C ALA A 48 21.40 9.54 -5.34
N LEU A 49 22.58 9.05 -4.98
CA LEU A 49 23.71 8.94 -5.89
C LEU A 49 23.36 7.90 -6.97
N VAL A 50 23.08 8.37 -8.17
CA VAL A 50 22.81 7.49 -9.32
C VAL A 50 24.14 6.94 -9.82
N TYR A 51 24.33 5.62 -9.68
CA TYR A 51 25.43 4.91 -10.30
C TYR A 51 25.09 4.63 -11.78
N ARG A 52 26.12 4.33 -12.60
CA ARG A 52 25.90 3.95 -14.01
C ARG A 52 24.93 2.76 -14.08
N ASP A 53 24.16 2.69 -15.17
CA ASP A 53 23.21 1.61 -15.50
C ASP A 53 21.90 1.57 -14.67
N GLY A 54 21.46 2.70 -14.15
CA GLY A 54 20.18 2.75 -13.41
C GLY A 54 20.21 2.07 -12.04
N VAL A 55 21.40 1.96 -11.43
CA VAL A 55 21.60 1.47 -10.07
C VAL A 55 21.80 2.66 -9.14
N ILE A 56 21.14 2.66 -7.98
CA ILE A 56 21.31 3.66 -6.92
C ILE A 56 21.73 2.97 -5.63
N LYS A 57 22.36 3.73 -4.73
CA LYS A 57 22.61 3.28 -3.38
C LYS A 57 21.50 3.80 -2.46
N VAL A 58 20.82 2.89 -1.78
CA VAL A 58 19.78 3.21 -0.77
C VAL A 58 20.20 2.57 0.55
N GLY A 59 20.52 3.39 1.54
CA GLY A 59 21.19 2.90 2.76
C GLY A 59 22.52 2.22 2.44
N THR A 60 22.65 0.95 2.74
CA THR A 60 23.84 0.13 2.44
C THR A 60 23.70 -0.73 1.19
N GLU A 61 22.51 -0.79 0.59
CA GLU A 61 22.18 -1.66 -0.54
C GLU A 61 22.27 -0.96 -1.89
N LEU A 62 22.63 -1.72 -2.93
CA LEU A 62 22.54 -1.28 -4.31
C LEU A 62 21.21 -1.76 -4.90
N LYS A 63 20.40 -0.83 -5.38
CA LYS A 63 19.05 -1.08 -5.93
C LYS A 63 18.96 -0.68 -7.39
N GLN A 64 18.31 -1.52 -8.18
CA GLN A 64 18.04 -1.25 -9.59
C GLN A 64 16.84 -0.31 -9.71
N THR A 65 16.98 0.80 -10.44
CA THR A 65 15.88 1.77 -10.58
C THR A 65 15.03 1.55 -11.82
N ARG A 66 15.46 0.76 -12.80
CA ARG A 66 14.74 0.57 -14.06
C ARG A 66 14.65 -0.88 -14.46
N GLY A 67 13.53 -1.27 -15.05
CA GLY A 67 13.33 -2.59 -15.62
C GLY A 67 11.89 -2.81 -16.07
N ARG A 68 11.63 -3.99 -16.63
CA ARG A 68 10.30 -4.44 -17.02
C ARG A 68 9.69 -5.25 -15.88
N VAL A 69 8.51 -4.88 -15.41
CA VAL A 69 7.77 -5.66 -14.42
C VAL A 69 7.25 -6.93 -15.07
N THR A 70 7.70 -8.08 -14.59
CA THR A 70 7.24 -9.39 -15.07
C THR A 70 6.11 -9.95 -14.22
N ASP A 71 6.08 -9.62 -12.93
CA ASP A 71 4.99 -10.00 -12.04
C ASP A 71 4.78 -9.00 -10.90
N VAL A 72 3.57 -9.03 -10.30
CA VAL A 72 3.16 -8.18 -9.18
C VAL A 72 2.31 -9.01 -8.24
N ASP A 73 2.83 -9.27 -7.05
CA ASP A 73 2.15 -10.06 -6.02
C ASP A 73 1.92 -9.25 -4.75
N LYS A 74 0.74 -9.42 -4.16
CA LYS A 74 0.41 -8.84 -2.86
C LYS A 74 0.76 -9.83 -1.75
N GLY A 75 1.78 -9.50 -0.97
CA GLY A 75 2.17 -10.29 0.19
C GLY A 75 1.77 -9.67 1.52
N ASP A 76 2.26 -10.27 2.62
CA ASP A 76 1.92 -9.84 3.98
C ASP A 76 2.60 -8.53 4.38
N ASN A 77 3.80 -8.27 3.88
CA ASN A 77 4.61 -7.10 4.26
C ASN A 77 4.63 -5.99 3.20
N GLY A 78 3.95 -6.17 2.06
CA GLY A 78 3.94 -5.18 0.99
C GLY A 78 3.59 -5.74 -0.38
N CYS A 79 3.95 -4.98 -1.40
CA CYS A 79 3.79 -5.34 -2.80
C CYS A 79 5.11 -5.90 -3.35
N TYR A 80 5.12 -7.13 -3.79
CA TYR A 80 6.30 -7.77 -4.39
C TYR A 80 6.29 -7.55 -5.90
N LEU A 81 7.32 -6.90 -6.39
CA LEU A 81 7.52 -6.61 -7.80
C LEU A 81 8.64 -7.50 -8.33
N THR A 82 8.33 -8.42 -9.24
CA THR A 82 9.37 -9.13 -10.00
C THR A 82 9.73 -8.28 -11.21
N ILE A 83 10.99 -7.90 -11.31
CA ILE A 83 11.48 -6.96 -12.32
C ILE A 83 12.65 -7.57 -13.07
N ARG A 84 12.64 -7.43 -14.39
CA ARG A 84 13.71 -7.84 -15.28
C ARG A 84 14.42 -6.61 -15.83
N ASN A 85 15.73 -6.53 -15.60
CA ASN A 85 16.55 -5.44 -16.13
C ASN A 85 16.95 -5.66 -17.61
N GLU A 86 17.64 -4.70 -18.20
CA GLU A 86 18.11 -4.75 -19.59
C GLU A 86 19.10 -5.89 -19.86
N LYS A 87 19.81 -6.37 -18.82
CA LYS A 87 20.71 -7.51 -18.90
C LYS A 87 20.00 -8.87 -18.72
N ASN A 88 18.65 -8.85 -18.72
CA ASN A 88 17.77 -10.00 -18.54
C ASN A 88 17.88 -10.69 -17.17
N ASN A 89 18.42 -10.01 -16.17
CA ASN A 89 18.45 -10.49 -14.79
C ASN A 89 17.14 -10.13 -14.09
N GLU A 90 16.56 -11.09 -13.39
CA GLU A 90 15.37 -10.89 -12.56
C GLU A 90 15.76 -10.62 -11.09
N PHE A 91 15.01 -9.74 -10.46
CA PHE A 91 15.11 -9.43 -9.05
C PHE A 91 13.72 -9.09 -8.50
N ILE A 92 13.55 -9.29 -7.20
CA ILE A 92 12.30 -9.01 -6.51
C ILE A 92 12.53 -7.80 -5.60
N GLU A 93 11.64 -6.81 -5.73
CA GLU A 93 11.65 -5.62 -4.89
C GLU A 93 10.35 -5.53 -4.09
N VAL A 94 10.48 -5.11 -2.84
CA VAL A 94 9.33 -4.86 -1.97
C VAL A 94 8.91 -3.41 -2.13
N GLY A 95 7.63 -3.19 -2.41
CA GLY A 95 7.03 -1.87 -2.51
C GLY A 95 5.88 -1.69 -1.52
N VAL A 96 5.48 -0.43 -1.31
CA VAL A 96 4.30 -0.12 -0.50
C VAL A 96 3.01 -0.69 -1.14
N TYR A 97 2.03 -1.07 -0.33
CA TYR A 97 0.78 -1.71 -0.80
C TYR A 97 0.05 -1.01 -1.95
N PRO A 98 -0.04 0.33 -2.01
CA PRO A 98 -0.71 1.02 -3.10
C PRO A 98 -0.17 0.69 -4.49
N ILE A 99 1.09 0.26 -4.60
CA ILE A 99 1.73 -0.11 -5.86
C ILE A 99 1.05 -1.35 -6.48
N CYS A 100 0.63 -2.33 -5.67
CA CYS A 100 -0.07 -3.52 -6.17
C CYS A 100 -1.41 -3.21 -6.85
N THR A 101 -2.02 -2.08 -6.52
CA THR A 101 -3.33 -1.68 -7.05
C THR A 101 -3.25 -0.47 -7.98
N GLN A 102 -2.03 -0.06 -8.35
CA GLN A 102 -1.79 1.07 -9.22
C GLN A 102 -2.47 0.89 -10.58
N LYS A 103 -3.00 1.98 -11.12
CA LYS A 103 -3.59 2.00 -12.47
C LYS A 103 -2.80 2.99 -13.35
N PRO A 104 -2.51 2.61 -14.59
CA PRO A 104 -2.72 1.30 -15.21
C PRO A 104 -1.88 0.19 -14.55
N PRO A 105 -2.23 -1.12 -14.76
CA PRO A 105 -1.48 -2.25 -14.20
C PRO A 105 0.00 -2.22 -14.63
N LEU A 106 0.88 -2.59 -13.71
CA LEU A 106 2.33 -2.52 -13.92
C LEU A 106 2.90 -3.71 -14.71
N LYS A 107 2.24 -4.88 -14.65
CA LYS A 107 2.73 -6.11 -15.31
C LYS A 107 2.91 -5.89 -16.81
N GLY A 108 4.11 -6.22 -17.29
CA GLY A 108 4.51 -6.03 -18.69
C GLY A 108 5.07 -4.63 -19.02
N ARG A 109 5.00 -3.66 -18.09
CA ARG A 109 5.44 -2.28 -18.30
C ARG A 109 6.90 -2.08 -17.99
N GLN A 110 7.51 -1.17 -18.74
CA GLN A 110 8.82 -0.62 -18.41
C GLN A 110 8.63 0.47 -17.35
N VAL A 111 9.38 0.38 -16.26
CA VAL A 111 9.19 1.26 -15.11
C VAL A 111 10.49 1.86 -14.60
N GLU A 112 10.34 3.00 -13.92
CA GLU A 112 11.36 3.60 -13.05
C GLU A 112 10.88 3.57 -11.61
N LEU A 113 11.72 3.07 -10.71
CA LEU A 113 11.44 2.83 -9.31
C LEU A 113 12.06 3.93 -8.45
N THR A 114 11.29 4.42 -7.49
CA THR A 114 11.77 5.31 -6.43
C THR A 114 11.77 4.57 -5.11
N TYR A 115 12.89 4.65 -4.36
CA TYR A 115 13.06 3.97 -3.09
C TYR A 115 13.16 4.96 -1.94
N SER A 116 12.68 4.57 -0.76
CA SER A 116 13.03 5.18 0.51
C SER A 116 13.36 4.11 1.55
N MET A 117 14.03 4.52 2.64
CA MET A 117 14.25 3.65 3.78
C MET A 117 12.99 3.66 4.64
N GLU A 118 12.36 2.49 4.77
CA GLU A 118 11.13 2.33 5.54
C GLU A 118 11.34 1.31 6.66
N THR A 119 10.67 1.56 7.79
CA THR A 119 10.64 0.60 8.89
C THR A 119 9.42 -0.30 8.73
N ILE A 120 9.66 -1.56 8.43
CA ILE A 120 8.64 -2.59 8.22
C ILE A 120 8.74 -3.67 9.29
N GLN A 121 7.73 -4.54 9.37
CA GLN A 121 7.83 -5.75 10.21
C GLN A 121 8.97 -6.62 9.68
N ALA A 122 9.79 -7.14 10.59
CA ALA A 122 10.93 -7.97 10.21
C ALA A 122 10.49 -9.26 9.51
N GLY A 123 11.24 -9.70 8.51
CA GLY A 123 10.91 -10.86 7.70
C GLY A 123 10.79 -12.16 8.50
N ASP A 124 11.50 -12.30 9.63
CA ASP A 124 11.42 -13.45 10.53
C ASP A 124 10.10 -13.50 11.35
N CYS A 125 9.27 -12.47 11.26
CA CYS A 125 7.93 -12.47 11.83
C CYS A 125 6.90 -13.27 11.01
N TYR A 126 7.18 -13.59 9.76
CA TYR A 126 6.28 -14.33 8.86
C TYR A 126 4.83 -13.82 8.81
N GLY A 127 4.64 -12.49 8.92
CA GLY A 127 3.30 -11.86 8.91
C GLY A 127 2.53 -12.00 10.23
N ASP A 128 3.12 -12.53 11.32
CA ASP A 128 2.46 -12.63 12.63
C ASP A 128 2.17 -11.21 13.20
N PRO A 129 0.89 -10.80 13.36
CA PRO A 129 0.52 -9.48 13.86
C PRO A 129 0.96 -9.22 15.31
N LYS A 130 1.30 -10.27 16.07
CA LYS A 130 1.79 -10.16 17.45
C LYS A 130 3.29 -9.90 17.51
N CYS A 131 4.03 -10.20 16.43
CA CYS A 131 5.46 -9.96 16.35
C CYS A 131 5.72 -8.45 16.29
N LYS A 132 6.55 -7.96 17.22
CA LYS A 132 6.90 -6.54 17.35
C LYS A 132 8.26 -6.18 16.74
N LYS A 133 8.95 -7.17 16.18
CA LYS A 133 10.24 -6.91 15.55
C LYS A 133 10.05 -6.10 14.27
N THR A 134 10.94 -5.13 14.08
CA THR A 134 10.98 -4.29 12.89
C THR A 134 12.38 -4.25 12.32
N GLU A 135 12.48 -4.00 11.02
CA GLU A 135 13.71 -3.75 10.31
C GLU A 135 13.56 -2.53 9.38
N THR A 136 14.64 -1.82 9.17
CA THR A 136 14.65 -0.67 8.25
C THR A 136 15.33 -1.09 6.96
N VAL A 137 14.55 -1.13 5.89
CA VAL A 137 14.97 -1.65 4.58
C VAL A 137 14.60 -0.68 3.46
N PRO A 138 15.29 -0.74 2.31
CA PRO A 138 14.87 0.00 1.13
C PRO A 138 13.57 -0.58 0.59
N VAL A 139 12.54 0.26 0.47
CA VAL A 139 11.22 -0.10 -0.07
C VAL A 139 10.89 0.79 -1.26
N VAL A 140 10.29 0.24 -2.30
CA VAL A 140 9.79 1.02 -3.44
C VAL A 140 8.56 1.81 -2.99
N THR A 141 8.65 3.13 -3.03
CA THR A 141 7.58 4.04 -2.61
C THR A 141 6.80 4.63 -3.78
N ALA A 142 7.40 4.66 -4.98
CA ALA A 142 6.72 5.08 -6.19
C ALA A 142 7.24 4.33 -7.42
N VAL A 143 6.33 4.14 -8.38
CA VAL A 143 6.63 3.51 -9.67
C VAL A 143 6.12 4.42 -10.78
N LYS A 144 7.02 4.84 -11.66
CA LYS A 144 6.71 5.62 -12.85
C LYS A 144 6.77 4.70 -14.08
N ILE A 145 5.68 4.64 -14.85
CA ILE A 145 5.64 3.92 -16.13
C ILE A 145 6.35 4.77 -17.18
N LEU A 146 7.21 4.15 -18.00
CA LEU A 146 8.04 4.80 -19.00
C LEU A 146 7.54 4.60 -20.44
N ASP A 147 6.65 3.63 -20.68
CA ASP A 147 6.06 3.26 -21.98
C ASP A 147 4.55 3.59 -22.06
#